data_e8eab1fae7ba72909d53789ac4007e8f
#
_entry.id   e8eab1fae7ba72909d53789ac4007e8f
#
_cell.length_a   1.000
_cell.length_b   1.000
_cell.length_c   1.000
_cell.angle_alpha   90.00
_cell.angle_beta   90.00
_cell.angle_gamma   90.00
#
_symmetry.space_group_name_H-M   'P 1'
#
loop_
_entity.id
_entity.type
_entity.pdbx_description
1 polymer ?
#
loop_
_entity_poly.entity_id
_entity_poly.type
_entity_poly.pdbx_seq_one_letter_code
_entity_poly.pdbx_strand_id
1 'polypeptide(L)'
;MDAALPFYRKATETDPTYANAFFDVGRCLYLQAQKIIDDNPNATNKELVPKLKPIYDAAIPYLEKAIELNTNPNDNKAKNVLDDILYKFEVMGVKR
;
A
#
# COMPACT_ATOMS: atom_id res chain seq x y z
N MET A 1 1.22 8.19 11.29
CA MET A 1 0.97 7.69 9.93
C MET A 1 -0.11 8.48 9.21
N ASP A 2 -1.30 8.56 9.79
CA ASP A 2 -2.43 9.23 9.14
C ASP A 2 -2.18 10.71 8.89
N ALA A 3 -1.48 11.40 9.79
CA ALA A 3 -1.16 12.82 9.63
C ALA A 3 -0.18 13.08 8.48
N ALA A 4 0.67 12.11 8.14
CA ALA A 4 1.65 12.25 7.05
C ALA A 4 1.04 11.97 5.67
N LEU A 5 -0.06 11.21 5.61
CA LEU A 5 -0.65 10.77 4.35
C LEU A 5 -1.11 11.93 3.45
N PRO A 6 -1.82 12.97 3.95
CA PRO A 6 -2.17 14.10 3.10
C PRO A 6 -0.95 14.84 2.55
N PHE A 7 0.11 14.93 3.34
CA PHE A 7 1.36 15.54 2.91
C PHE A 7 1.99 14.75 1.75
N TYR A 8 2.06 13.44 1.86
CA TYR A 8 2.63 12.59 0.81
C TYR A 8 1.76 12.60 -0.45
N ARG A 9 0.43 12.62 -0.30
CA ARG A 9 -0.47 12.74 -1.46
C ARG A 9 -0.24 14.04 -2.20
N LYS A 10 -0.08 15.14 -1.47
CA LYS A 10 0.22 16.43 -2.08
C LYS A 10 1.54 16.42 -2.82
N ALA A 11 2.55 15.72 -2.29
CA ALA A 11 3.84 15.56 -2.97
C ALA A 11 3.69 14.84 -4.32
N THR A 12 2.80 13.85 -4.43
CA THR A 12 2.56 13.18 -5.71
C THR A 12 1.87 14.07 -6.72
N GLU A 13 1.03 15.00 -6.26
CA GLU A 13 0.36 15.98 -7.12
C GLU A 13 1.31 17.07 -7.60
N THR A 14 2.23 17.48 -6.73
CA THR A 14 3.21 18.54 -7.01
C THR A 14 4.29 18.06 -7.98
N ASP A 15 4.75 16.82 -7.81
CA ASP A 15 5.75 16.23 -8.70
C ASP A 15 5.33 14.80 -9.07
N PRO A 16 4.57 14.64 -10.17
CA PRO A 16 4.07 13.32 -10.58
C PRO A 16 5.15 12.37 -11.11
N THR A 17 6.41 12.83 -11.20
CA THR A 17 7.55 11.97 -11.58
C THR A 17 8.38 11.50 -10.39
N TYR A 18 8.02 11.92 -9.17
CA TYR A 18 8.81 11.59 -7.97
C TYR A 18 8.39 10.24 -7.39
N ALA A 19 9.12 9.19 -7.76
CA ALA A 19 8.81 7.81 -7.37
C ALA A 19 8.66 7.63 -5.86
N ASN A 20 9.52 8.26 -5.04
CA ASN A 20 9.48 8.12 -3.59
C ASN A 20 8.17 8.67 -2.99
N ALA A 21 7.61 9.73 -3.56
CA ALA A 21 6.33 10.26 -3.08
C ALA A 21 5.20 9.24 -3.26
N PHE A 22 5.16 8.58 -4.42
CA PHE A 22 4.17 7.52 -4.68
C PHE A 22 4.39 6.32 -3.75
N PHE A 23 5.64 5.92 -3.55
CA PHE A 23 5.96 4.85 -2.61
C PHE A 23 5.51 5.21 -1.20
N ASP A 24 5.76 6.44 -0.74
CA ASP A 24 5.40 6.88 0.61
C ASP A 24 3.89 6.81 0.85
N VAL A 25 3.06 7.18 -0.13
CA VAL A 25 1.60 7.04 -0.03
C VAL A 25 1.21 5.57 0.08
N GLY A 26 1.73 4.74 -0.81
CA GLY A 26 1.45 3.30 -0.80
C GLY A 26 1.86 2.64 0.51
N ARG A 27 3.04 2.99 1.01
CA ARG A 27 3.56 2.48 2.28
C ARG A 27 2.69 2.92 3.47
N CYS A 28 2.25 4.18 3.51
CA CYS A 28 1.38 4.66 4.58
C CYS A 28 0.07 3.88 4.62
N LEU A 29 -0.54 3.65 3.48
CA LEU A 29 -1.77 2.86 3.39
C LEU A 29 -1.52 1.41 3.80
N TYR A 30 -0.41 0.82 3.36
CA TYR A 30 -0.02 -0.54 3.75
C TYR A 30 0.12 -0.65 5.28
N LEU A 31 0.75 0.32 5.92
CA LEU A 31 0.94 0.31 7.37
C LEU A 31 -0.37 0.58 8.13
N GLN A 32 -1.29 1.35 7.59
CA GLN A 32 -2.64 1.49 8.14
C GLN A 32 -3.37 0.14 8.17
N ALA A 33 -3.28 -0.60 7.07
CA ALA A 33 -3.87 -1.94 7.00
C ALA A 33 -3.21 -2.89 8.00
N GLN A 34 -1.89 -2.84 8.13
CA GLN A 34 -1.16 -3.67 9.08
C GLN A 34 -1.57 -3.37 10.53
N LYS A 35 -1.80 -2.09 10.84
CA LYS A 35 -2.29 -1.70 12.18
C LYS A 35 -3.67 -2.31 12.46
N ILE A 36 -4.56 -2.34 11.48
CA ILE A 36 -5.87 -2.98 11.65
C ILE A 36 -5.71 -4.46 11.97
N ILE A 37 -4.81 -5.16 11.28
CA ILE A 37 -4.52 -6.58 11.54
C ILE A 37 -3.99 -6.75 12.97
N ASP A 38 -3.02 -5.93 13.36
CA ASP A 38 -2.36 -6.02 14.67
C ASP A 38 -3.34 -5.71 15.81
N ASP A 39 -4.27 -4.78 15.60
CA ASP A 39 -5.29 -4.40 16.60
C ASP A 39 -6.42 -5.44 16.71
N ASN A 40 -6.51 -6.39 15.79
CA ASN A 40 -7.57 -7.41 15.74
C ASN A 40 -6.96 -8.82 15.59
N PRO A 41 -6.15 -9.27 16.57
CA PRO A 41 -5.40 -10.52 16.44
C PRO A 41 -6.26 -11.77 16.34
N ASN A 42 -7.50 -11.70 16.79
CA ASN A 42 -8.43 -12.84 16.76
C ASN A 42 -9.46 -12.75 15.63
N ALA A 43 -9.38 -11.71 14.78
CA ALA A 43 -10.31 -11.55 13.68
C ALA A 43 -10.04 -12.57 12.57
N THR A 44 -11.11 -13.09 11.99
CA THR A 44 -11.02 -13.99 10.84
C THR A 44 -10.73 -13.19 9.56
N ASN A 45 -10.29 -13.89 8.51
CA ASN A 45 -10.11 -13.26 7.20
C ASN A 45 -11.43 -12.64 6.71
N LYS A 46 -12.55 -13.31 6.94
CA LYS A 46 -13.87 -12.81 6.55
C LYS A 46 -14.19 -11.46 7.22
N GLU A 47 -13.77 -11.29 8.47
CA GLU A 47 -13.97 -10.03 9.20
C GLU A 47 -13.00 -8.93 8.72
N LEU A 48 -11.77 -9.30 8.35
CA LEU A 48 -10.73 -8.35 7.97
C LEU A 48 -10.88 -7.85 6.53
N VAL A 49 -11.32 -8.70 5.60
CA VAL A 49 -11.40 -8.33 4.17
C VAL A 49 -12.14 -7.02 3.93
N PRO A 50 -13.38 -6.79 4.47
CA PRO A 50 -14.08 -5.54 4.21
C PRO A 50 -13.39 -4.31 4.80
N LYS A 51 -12.49 -4.49 5.77
CA LYS A 51 -11.70 -3.40 6.35
C LYS A 51 -10.42 -3.14 5.57
N LEU A 52 -9.77 -4.19 5.08
CA LEU A 52 -8.46 -4.11 4.45
C LEU A 52 -8.53 -3.86 2.95
N LYS A 53 -9.51 -4.45 2.26
CA LYS A 53 -9.60 -4.36 0.80
C LYS A 53 -9.62 -2.92 0.28
N PRO A 54 -10.44 -2.00 0.83
CA PRO A 54 -10.43 -0.62 0.35
C PRO A 54 -9.08 0.07 0.53
N ILE A 55 -8.38 -0.23 1.62
CA ILE A 55 -7.06 0.35 1.90
C ILE A 55 -6.02 -0.18 0.92
N TYR A 56 -5.97 -1.49 0.73
CA TYR A 56 -5.04 -2.10 -0.21
C TYR A 56 -5.33 -1.71 -1.66
N ASP A 57 -6.61 -1.64 -2.04
CA ASP A 57 -7.01 -1.19 -3.38
C ASP A 57 -6.55 0.25 -3.63
N ALA A 58 -6.57 1.10 -2.62
CA ALA A 58 -6.06 2.46 -2.72
C ALA A 58 -4.52 2.51 -2.80
N ALA A 59 -3.83 1.59 -2.10
CA ALA A 59 -2.37 1.54 -2.07
C ALA A 59 -1.75 1.04 -3.39
N ILE A 60 -2.41 0.09 -4.04
CA ILE A 60 -1.85 -0.60 -5.21
C ILE A 60 -1.48 0.37 -6.35
N PRO A 61 -2.34 1.31 -6.78
CA PRO A 61 -1.98 2.24 -7.86
C PRO A 61 -0.75 3.09 -7.54
N TYR A 62 -0.61 3.51 -6.28
CA TYR A 62 0.57 4.29 -5.87
C TYR A 62 1.83 3.45 -5.92
N LEU A 63 1.77 2.20 -5.48
CA LEU A 63 2.93 1.30 -5.55
C LEU A 63 3.29 0.95 -6.99
N GLU A 64 2.30 0.70 -7.84
CA GLU A 64 2.53 0.44 -9.26
C GLU A 64 3.18 1.64 -9.93
N LYS A 65 2.72 2.86 -9.62
CA LYS A 65 3.32 4.09 -10.16
C LYS A 65 4.76 4.28 -9.68
N ALA A 66 5.03 3.99 -8.40
CA ALA A 66 6.39 4.05 -7.87
C ALA A 66 7.32 3.08 -8.60
N ILE A 67 6.85 1.88 -8.91
CA ILE A 67 7.63 0.90 -9.67
C ILE A 67 7.90 1.41 -11.09
N GLU A 68 6.86 1.93 -11.75
CA GLU A 68 6.97 2.47 -13.11
C GLU A 68 7.99 3.60 -13.19
N LEU A 69 8.00 4.50 -12.20
CA LEU A 69 8.89 5.66 -12.17
C LEU A 69 10.29 5.33 -11.65
N ASN A 70 10.48 4.16 -11.05
CA ASN A 70 11.77 3.77 -10.48
C ASN A 70 12.78 3.47 -11.59
N THR A 71 13.93 4.14 -11.55
CA THR A 71 15.02 3.95 -12.50
C THR A 71 16.17 3.12 -11.95
N ASN A 72 16.12 2.77 -10.64
CA ASN A 72 17.16 1.98 -9.98
C ASN A 72 16.79 0.51 -9.95
N PRO A 73 17.46 -0.37 -10.73
CA PRO A 73 17.11 -1.79 -10.79
C PRO A 73 17.36 -2.53 -9.47
N ASN A 74 18.11 -1.95 -8.54
CA ASN A 74 18.40 -2.55 -7.24
C ASN A 74 17.42 -2.11 -6.16
N ASP A 75 16.53 -1.17 -6.46
CA ASP A 75 15.52 -0.68 -5.50
C ASP A 75 14.21 -1.41 -5.72
N ASN A 76 13.91 -2.36 -4.86
CA ASN A 76 12.71 -3.19 -4.93
C ASN A 76 11.70 -2.90 -3.82
N LYS A 77 11.84 -1.79 -3.10
CA LYS A 77 11.00 -1.52 -1.92
C LYS A 77 9.50 -1.45 -2.26
N ALA A 78 9.13 -0.76 -3.34
CA ALA A 78 7.73 -0.66 -3.75
C ALA A 78 7.20 -2.01 -4.24
N LYS A 79 8.00 -2.73 -5.00
CA LYS A 79 7.65 -4.08 -5.48
C LYS A 79 7.43 -5.03 -4.31
N ASN A 80 8.30 -4.98 -3.30
CA ASN A 80 8.18 -5.86 -2.14
C ASN A 80 6.88 -5.61 -1.37
N VAL A 81 6.50 -4.35 -1.19
CA VAL A 81 5.23 -4.01 -0.52
C VAL A 81 4.04 -4.46 -1.36
N LEU A 82 4.09 -4.21 -2.66
CA LEU A 82 3.02 -4.64 -3.57
C LEU A 82 2.86 -6.16 -3.58
N ASP A 83 3.96 -6.90 -3.65
CA ASP A 83 3.94 -8.35 -3.64
C ASP A 83 3.32 -8.89 -2.34
N ASP A 84 3.61 -8.25 -1.20
CA ASP A 84 3.02 -8.64 0.08
C ASP A 84 1.50 -8.41 0.10
N ILE A 85 1.03 -7.30 -0.46
CA ILE A 85 -0.41 -7.01 -0.57
C ILE A 85 -1.09 -8.08 -1.43
N LEU A 86 -0.52 -8.42 -2.58
CA LEU A 86 -1.07 -9.42 -3.48
C LEU A 86 -1.09 -10.80 -2.83
N TYR A 87 -0.05 -11.14 -2.08
CA TYR A 87 0.00 -12.37 -1.30
C TYR A 87 -1.13 -12.43 -0.26
N LYS A 88 -1.35 -11.32 0.46
CA LYS A 88 -2.44 -11.24 1.45
C LYS A 88 -3.81 -11.40 0.80
N PHE A 89 -4.02 -10.82 -0.38
CA PHE A 89 -5.26 -11.03 -1.13
C PHE A 89 -5.45 -12.50 -1.48
N GLU A 90 -4.41 -13.17 -1.93
CA GLU A 90 -4.45 -14.60 -2.25
C GLU A 90 -4.83 -15.43 -1.02
N VAL A 91 -4.17 -15.18 0.13
CA VAL A 91 -4.43 -15.90 1.39
C VAL A 91 -5.86 -15.66 1.87
N MET A 92 -6.38 -14.45 1.71
CA MET A 92 -7.74 -14.08 2.14
C MET A 92 -8.81 -14.48 1.13
N GLY A 93 -8.43 -15.01 -0.04
CA GLY A 93 -9.37 -15.38 -1.09
C GLY A 93 -10.00 -14.20 -1.82
N VAL A 94 -9.34 -13.04 -1.81
CA VAL A 94 -9.83 -11.83 -2.50
C VAL A 94 -9.37 -11.86 -3.95
N LYS A 95 -10.31 -11.66 -4.86
CA LYS A 95 -10.00 -11.51 -6.28
C LYS A 95 -9.84 -10.03 -6.62
N ARG A 96 -8.85 -9.74 -7.43
CA ARG A 96 -8.63 -8.39 -7.94
C ARG A 96 -9.46 -8.14 -9.16
#